data_b317ccae26aa7f1e5e2e36b2cceb3653
#
_entry.id   b317ccae26aa7f1e5e2e36b2cceb3653
#
_cell.length_a   1.000
_cell.length_b   1.000
_cell.length_c   1.000
_cell.angle_alpha   90.00
_cell.angle_beta   90.00
_cell.angle_gamma   90.00
#
_symmetry.space_group_name_H-M   'P 1'
#
loop_
_entity.id
_entity.type
_entity.pdbx_description
1 polymer ?
#
loop_
_entity_poly.entity_id
_entity_poly.type
_entity_poly.pdbx_seq_one_letter_code
_entity_poly.pdbx_strand_id
1 'polypeptide(L)'
;SWSLSGAEQFALRYADGPQLYITEQARAARQLLERIQSHSIDARLEALKELAKLSADPTFAAEYINMEGIGTLARLVESGTHFGEMLAFTLTAFLELMDHGIVSWDLISISFIKQIAGYVNQPMVDVSILQRSLAILESMVLNSHSLYHRVAQEITVGQLIGHLQVGNRPIKAEMAHQLYVLQVLTFNLLEERMMTKMDPNDQAQRDIIFELRRIAFDGESDPTGTEKRKATYTKDYKMLGFTNHVNPAMDFTQTPPGMLALDNMLYLAKVHQDTYIRIVLENSSREDKHECPFGRCAIELTRTLCEILQVGELPNEGCNDYHPMFFTHDRAWEEFFCVCIQLLNKTWKEMRATSEDFNKVMQVVREQITRALAMKPSSIDQLKNKLRGLNYSEILRLRQSERMSQDDLHSPPIIELRERILPEILELIKQQRLNRLCEGSCFRKLGNRRRQEKFWFCRLSLNHKVLHYGDLDESPQGEVPFELLIPVSDIKSVLTGKDCPHMKEKSALKQNKVLELAFSVLYDPDETLNFVAPNKYEYCIWTDGLCALLGREMGSDLTRSDLDTLISMEMKLRLLDLENITIPEAPPPVPKEPSSYNFTYNYKPSIA
;
A
#
# COMPACT_ATOMS: atom_id res chain seq x y z
N SER A 1 -44.11 0.68 27.05
CA SER A 1 -43.88 1.47 25.85
C SER A 1 -44.75 0.94 24.71
N TRP A 2 -45.76 1.67 24.38
CA TRP A 2 -46.67 1.38 23.28
C TRP A 2 -46.16 2.15 22.06
N SER A 3 -45.77 1.48 21.00
CA SER A 3 -45.52 2.09 19.70
C SER A 3 -46.84 2.39 19.03
N LEU A 4 -47.14 3.67 18.81
CA LEU A 4 -48.29 4.12 18.02
C LEU A 4 -48.12 3.64 16.57
N SER A 5 -49.20 3.18 15.95
CA SER A 5 -49.22 2.74 14.55
C SER A 5 -48.93 3.93 13.62
N GLY A 6 -48.37 3.68 12.42
CA GLY A 6 -48.02 4.73 11.47
C GLY A 6 -49.17 5.65 11.06
N ALA A 7 -50.44 5.17 11.16
CA ALA A 7 -51.64 5.95 10.88
C ALA A 7 -51.96 7.00 11.97
N GLU A 8 -51.68 6.66 13.25
CA GLU A 8 -51.86 7.61 14.36
C GLU A 8 -50.79 8.70 14.38
N GLN A 9 -49.56 8.37 13.96
CA GLN A 9 -48.52 9.39 13.75
C GLN A 9 -48.87 10.35 12.60
N PHE A 10 -49.57 9.90 11.57
CA PHE A 10 -50.03 10.74 10.46
C PHE A 10 -51.19 11.66 10.87
N ALA A 11 -52.12 11.18 11.71
CA ALA A 11 -53.24 11.96 12.21
C ALA A 11 -52.81 13.09 13.16
N LEU A 12 -51.76 12.87 13.99
CA LEU A 12 -51.19 13.90 14.86
C LEU A 12 -50.45 15.01 14.10
N ARG A 13 -49.95 14.74 12.89
CA ARG A 13 -49.29 15.74 12.02
C ARG A 13 -50.27 16.80 11.43
N TYR A 14 -51.54 16.51 11.39
CA TYR A 14 -52.55 17.42 10.78
C TYR A 14 -53.34 18.28 11.79
N ALA A 15 -53.21 18.02 13.11
CA ALA A 15 -54.03 18.71 14.10
C ALA A 15 -53.42 20.03 14.64
N ASP A 16 -52.09 20.16 14.63
CA ASP A 16 -51.43 21.36 15.20
C ASP A 16 -50.29 21.83 14.28
N GLY A 17 -50.51 22.56 13.25
CA GLY A 17 -49.50 23.22 12.41
C GLY A 17 -48.12 22.53 12.34
N PRO A 18 -47.15 22.92 11.56
CA PRO A 18 -45.88 22.18 11.44
C PRO A 18 -45.08 22.26 12.74
N GLN A 19 -45.42 21.46 13.74
CA GLN A 19 -44.52 21.12 14.83
C GLN A 19 -43.43 20.20 14.23
N LEU A 20 -42.24 20.75 14.09
CA LEU A 20 -41.02 19.99 13.82
C LEU A 20 -40.90 18.91 14.91
N TYR A 21 -41.24 17.68 14.58
CA TYR A 21 -40.93 16.52 15.40
C TYR A 21 -39.41 16.39 15.44
N ILE A 22 -38.80 16.90 16.51
CA ILE A 22 -37.39 16.67 16.79
C ILE A 22 -37.26 15.18 17.10
N THR A 23 -36.59 14.43 16.25
CA THR A 23 -36.30 13.02 16.50
C THR A 23 -35.56 12.85 17.84
N GLU A 24 -35.66 11.70 18.46
CA GLU A 24 -34.91 11.40 19.69
C GLU A 24 -33.42 11.60 19.49
N GLN A 25 -32.92 11.24 18.32
CA GLN A 25 -31.54 11.43 17.88
C GLN A 25 -31.14 12.92 17.75
N ALA A 26 -32.00 13.74 17.16
CA ALA A 26 -31.77 15.19 17.05
C ALA A 26 -31.78 15.88 18.43
N ARG A 27 -32.60 15.39 19.36
CA ARG A 27 -32.59 15.89 20.75
C ARG A 27 -31.28 15.51 21.47
N ALA A 28 -30.86 14.26 21.34
CA ALA A 28 -29.60 13.79 21.92
C ALA A 28 -28.41 14.55 21.32
N ALA A 29 -28.36 14.74 20.01
CA ALA A 29 -27.31 15.48 19.32
C ALA A 29 -27.21 16.94 19.84
N ARG A 30 -28.34 17.62 19.98
CA ARG A 30 -28.38 19.00 20.52
C ARG A 30 -27.91 19.07 21.96
N GLN A 31 -28.36 18.17 22.83
CA GLN A 31 -27.94 18.13 24.23
C GLN A 31 -26.45 17.87 24.38
N LEU A 32 -25.88 16.98 23.55
CA LEU A 32 -24.44 16.72 23.56
C LEU A 32 -23.65 17.92 23.06
N LEU A 33 -24.11 18.59 22.01
CA LEU A 33 -23.44 19.79 21.49
C LEU A 33 -23.39 20.92 22.53
N GLU A 34 -24.49 21.14 23.28
CA GLU A 34 -24.53 22.11 24.39
C GLU A 34 -23.60 21.72 25.55
N ARG A 35 -23.58 20.44 25.94
CA ARG A 35 -22.73 19.93 27.01
C ARG A 35 -21.24 20.02 26.65
N ILE A 36 -20.85 19.78 25.40
CA ILE A 36 -19.48 19.90 24.91
C ILE A 36 -18.99 21.35 24.96
N GLN A 37 -19.89 22.33 24.79
CA GLN A 37 -19.57 23.76 24.89
C GLN A 37 -19.63 24.28 26.34
N SER A 38 -19.97 23.43 27.29
CA SER A 38 -20.04 23.79 28.72
C SER A 38 -18.67 24.20 29.29
N HIS A 39 -18.65 25.06 30.30
CA HIS A 39 -17.45 25.44 31.02
C HIS A 39 -16.94 24.35 31.98
N SER A 40 -17.78 23.40 32.39
CA SER A 40 -17.39 22.28 33.26
C SER A 40 -16.58 21.24 32.52
N ILE A 41 -15.35 20.99 32.99
CA ILE A 41 -14.45 19.99 32.37
C ILE A 41 -15.06 18.59 32.46
N ASP A 42 -15.62 18.20 33.62
CA ASP A 42 -16.20 16.87 33.82
C ASP A 42 -17.42 16.65 32.92
N ALA A 43 -18.31 17.66 32.81
CA ALA A 43 -19.48 17.59 31.97
C ALA A 43 -19.10 17.48 30.49
N ARG A 44 -18.02 18.14 30.07
CA ARG A 44 -17.49 18.10 28.71
C ARG A 44 -16.86 16.73 28.41
N LEU A 45 -16.08 16.18 29.34
CA LEU A 45 -15.46 14.84 29.16
C LEU A 45 -16.52 13.76 29.03
N GLU A 46 -17.55 13.75 29.91
CA GLU A 46 -18.63 12.76 29.80
C GLU A 46 -19.45 12.93 28.52
N ALA A 47 -19.68 14.17 28.06
CA ALA A 47 -20.36 14.43 26.79
C ALA A 47 -19.54 13.93 25.58
N LEU A 48 -18.22 14.11 25.57
CA LEU A 48 -17.33 13.61 24.52
C LEU A 48 -17.24 12.08 24.51
N LYS A 49 -17.26 11.46 25.68
CA LYS A 49 -17.33 9.99 25.84
C LYS A 49 -18.62 9.42 25.26
N GLU A 50 -19.74 10.08 25.55
CA GLU A 50 -21.06 9.71 25.03
C GLU A 50 -21.13 9.94 23.52
N LEU A 51 -20.61 11.08 23.04
CA LEU A 51 -20.54 11.40 21.61
C LEU A 51 -19.73 10.35 20.85
N ALA A 52 -18.55 9.97 21.32
CA ALA A 52 -17.70 8.97 20.67
C ALA A 52 -18.40 7.60 20.51
N LYS A 53 -19.33 7.26 21.42
CA LYS A 53 -20.12 6.02 21.30
C LYS A 53 -21.28 6.15 20.32
N LEU A 54 -21.95 7.30 20.29
CA LEU A 54 -23.13 7.53 19.46
C LEU A 54 -22.74 7.88 18.03
N SER A 55 -21.54 8.37 17.78
CA SER A 55 -21.03 8.74 16.45
C SER A 55 -21.01 7.59 15.45
N ALA A 56 -20.98 6.34 15.92
CA ALA A 56 -21.07 5.15 15.07
C ALA A 56 -22.48 4.90 14.51
N ASP A 57 -23.53 5.49 15.12
CA ASP A 57 -24.90 5.37 14.63
C ASP A 57 -25.15 6.36 13.47
N PRO A 58 -25.49 5.88 12.25
CA PRO A 58 -25.66 6.76 11.08
C PRO A 58 -26.77 7.81 11.23
N THR A 59 -27.85 7.49 11.98
CA THR A 59 -28.98 8.40 12.18
C THR A 59 -28.61 9.51 13.14
N PHE A 60 -27.91 9.19 14.22
CA PHE A 60 -27.35 10.18 15.13
C PHE A 60 -26.30 11.04 14.44
N ALA A 61 -25.37 10.42 13.70
CA ALA A 61 -24.31 11.10 12.98
C ALA A 61 -24.88 12.16 12.01
N ALA A 62 -25.87 11.81 11.22
CA ALA A 62 -26.53 12.74 10.30
C ALA A 62 -27.12 13.96 11.03
N GLU A 63 -27.81 13.75 12.16
CA GLU A 63 -28.38 14.84 12.94
C GLU A 63 -27.29 15.73 13.58
N TYR A 64 -26.25 15.14 14.13
CA TYR A 64 -25.14 15.88 14.75
C TYR A 64 -24.34 16.69 13.72
N ILE A 65 -24.13 16.13 12.53
CA ILE A 65 -23.47 16.80 11.40
C ILE A 65 -24.31 17.98 10.90
N ASN A 66 -25.63 17.82 10.76
CA ASN A 66 -26.54 18.88 10.33
C ASN A 66 -26.57 20.07 11.31
N MET A 67 -26.16 19.88 12.55
CA MET A 67 -26.03 20.95 13.58
C MET A 67 -24.62 21.56 13.62
N GLU A 68 -23.82 21.43 12.56
CA GLU A 68 -22.41 21.88 12.50
C GLU A 68 -21.50 21.23 13.55
N GLY A 69 -21.83 20.02 13.99
CA GLY A 69 -21.11 19.31 15.04
C GLY A 69 -19.65 19.02 14.65
N ILE A 70 -19.37 18.65 13.40
CA ILE A 70 -17.99 18.45 12.90
C ILE A 70 -17.18 19.74 13.00
N GLY A 71 -17.75 20.89 12.59
CA GLY A 71 -17.08 22.19 12.70
C GLY A 71 -16.77 22.56 14.14
N THR A 72 -17.63 22.17 15.08
CA THR A 72 -17.37 22.37 16.52
C THR A 72 -16.24 21.51 17.03
N LEU A 73 -16.18 20.22 16.68
CA LEU A 73 -15.07 19.34 17.05
C LEU A 73 -13.75 19.79 16.41
N ALA A 74 -13.77 20.21 15.15
CA ALA A 74 -12.59 20.74 14.47
C ALA A 74 -12.02 21.97 15.20
N ARG A 75 -12.86 22.93 15.58
CA ARG A 75 -12.45 24.10 16.36
C ARG A 75 -11.86 23.73 17.72
N LEU A 76 -12.39 22.70 18.40
CA LEU A 76 -11.86 22.21 19.67
C LEU A 76 -10.44 21.64 19.51
N VAL A 77 -10.21 20.91 18.43
CA VAL A 77 -8.87 20.39 18.08
C VAL A 77 -7.92 21.55 17.74
N GLU A 78 -8.34 22.47 16.88
CA GLU A 78 -7.55 23.64 16.46
C GLU A 78 -7.17 24.56 17.61
N SER A 79 -8.03 24.67 18.62
CA SER A 79 -7.75 25.49 19.82
C SER A 79 -6.61 24.95 20.68
N GLY A 80 -6.27 23.66 20.55
CA GLY A 80 -5.25 23.00 21.34
C GLY A 80 -5.54 22.93 22.83
N THR A 81 -6.80 23.15 23.25
CA THR A 81 -7.20 23.21 24.67
C THR A 81 -7.53 21.86 25.28
N HIS A 82 -7.72 20.82 24.45
CA HIS A 82 -8.04 19.47 24.88
C HIS A 82 -6.78 18.61 24.96
N PHE A 83 -6.66 17.85 26.06
CA PHE A 83 -5.54 16.96 26.33
C PHE A 83 -6.03 15.61 26.87
N GLY A 84 -5.16 14.59 26.83
CA GLY A 84 -5.41 13.27 27.39
C GLY A 84 -6.70 12.63 26.86
N GLU A 85 -7.51 12.06 27.74
CA GLU A 85 -8.74 11.37 27.38
C GLU A 85 -9.75 12.27 26.63
N MET A 86 -9.83 13.54 26.98
CA MET A 86 -10.73 14.48 26.33
C MET A 86 -10.40 14.65 24.85
N LEU A 87 -9.11 14.80 24.53
CA LEU A 87 -8.63 14.87 23.14
C LEU A 87 -8.85 13.54 22.42
N ALA A 88 -8.57 12.41 23.08
CA ALA A 88 -8.76 11.08 22.47
C ALA A 88 -10.21 10.84 22.08
N PHE A 89 -11.19 11.20 22.92
CA PHE A 89 -12.61 11.07 22.57
C PHE A 89 -13.06 12.08 21.51
N THR A 90 -12.52 13.30 21.51
CA THR A 90 -12.77 14.30 20.46
C THR A 90 -12.33 13.79 19.10
N LEU A 91 -11.11 13.24 19.01
CA LEU A 91 -10.57 12.68 17.76
C LEU A 91 -11.34 11.42 17.32
N THR A 92 -11.76 10.57 18.29
CA THR A 92 -12.58 9.39 17.98
C THR A 92 -13.91 9.79 17.38
N ALA A 93 -14.64 10.70 18.04
CA ALA A 93 -15.93 11.16 17.55
C ALA A 93 -15.80 11.86 16.19
N PHE A 94 -14.77 12.67 16.01
CA PHE A 94 -14.50 13.33 14.72
C PHE A 94 -14.30 12.33 13.58
N LEU A 95 -13.44 11.33 13.80
CA LEU A 95 -13.15 10.30 12.80
C LEU A 95 -14.42 9.50 12.44
N GLU A 96 -15.13 8.97 13.44
CA GLU A 96 -16.37 8.20 13.22
C GLU A 96 -17.42 9.00 12.44
N LEU A 97 -17.59 10.29 12.76
CA LEU A 97 -18.52 11.16 12.04
C LEU A 97 -18.11 11.41 10.58
N MET A 98 -16.82 11.57 10.33
CA MET A 98 -16.30 11.76 8.97
C MET A 98 -16.37 10.48 8.13
N ASP A 99 -16.22 9.31 8.74
CA ASP A 99 -16.26 8.01 8.07
C ASP A 99 -17.66 7.67 7.52
N HIS A 100 -18.73 8.34 8.00
CA HIS A 100 -20.04 8.24 7.36
C HIS A 100 -20.11 8.88 5.96
N GLY A 101 -19.12 9.66 5.54
CA GLY A 101 -19.04 10.24 4.21
C GLY A 101 -20.05 11.35 3.89
N ILE A 102 -20.74 11.88 4.92
CA ILE A 102 -21.73 12.96 4.76
C ILE A 102 -21.04 14.29 4.47
N VAL A 103 -19.86 14.52 5.04
CA VAL A 103 -19.04 15.72 4.86
C VAL A 103 -17.77 15.38 4.10
N SER A 104 -17.43 16.21 3.11
CA SER A 104 -16.19 16.03 2.36
C SER A 104 -14.99 16.42 3.20
N TRP A 105 -13.94 15.60 3.15
CA TRP A 105 -12.62 15.88 3.74
C TRP A 105 -11.99 17.17 3.18
N ASP A 106 -12.32 17.57 1.96
CA ASP A 106 -11.81 18.82 1.33
C ASP A 106 -12.23 20.10 2.06
N LEU A 107 -13.25 20.03 2.92
CA LEU A 107 -13.72 21.16 3.73
C LEU A 107 -12.89 21.39 5.00
N ILE A 108 -11.98 20.47 5.32
CA ILE A 108 -11.16 20.55 6.52
C ILE A 108 -10.08 21.63 6.37
N SER A 109 -9.93 22.46 7.43
CA SER A 109 -9.00 23.58 7.42
C SER A 109 -7.53 23.13 7.47
N ILE A 110 -6.64 23.94 6.92
CA ILE A 110 -5.18 23.73 7.01
C ILE A 110 -4.74 23.78 8.48
N SER A 111 -5.37 24.60 9.31
CA SER A 111 -5.08 24.70 10.75
C SER A 111 -5.33 23.39 11.47
N PHE A 112 -6.42 22.70 11.15
CA PHE A 112 -6.73 21.39 11.69
C PHE A 112 -5.66 20.35 11.28
N ILE A 113 -5.28 20.32 10.00
CA ILE A 113 -4.23 19.41 9.50
C ILE A 113 -2.92 19.62 10.25
N LYS A 114 -2.49 20.88 10.40
CA LYS A 114 -1.28 21.22 11.17
C LYS A 114 -1.34 20.77 12.62
N GLN A 115 -2.49 20.90 13.26
CA GLN A 115 -2.67 20.49 14.64
C GLN A 115 -2.60 18.95 14.79
N ILE A 116 -3.28 18.20 13.89
CA ILE A 116 -3.20 16.74 13.87
C ILE A 116 -1.78 16.26 13.57
N ALA A 117 -1.11 16.84 12.56
CA ALA A 117 0.28 16.55 12.26
C ALA A 117 1.20 16.88 13.44
N GLY A 118 0.90 17.97 14.16
CA GLY A 118 1.60 18.34 15.40
C GLY A 118 1.54 17.25 16.47
N TYR A 119 0.40 16.59 16.65
CA TYR A 119 0.28 15.45 17.58
C TYR A 119 1.11 14.25 17.13
N VAL A 120 1.17 13.99 15.83
CA VAL A 120 2.02 12.91 15.28
C VAL A 120 3.50 13.21 15.46
N ASN A 121 3.90 14.48 15.34
CA ASN A 121 5.30 14.92 15.43
C ASN A 121 5.81 15.08 16.88
N GLN A 122 4.94 15.02 17.89
CA GLN A 122 5.32 15.19 19.29
C GLN A 122 5.84 13.90 19.92
N PRO A 123 7.02 13.93 20.60
CA PRO A 123 7.67 12.72 21.09
C PRO A 123 6.99 12.07 22.31
N MET A 124 6.08 12.73 23.01
CA MET A 124 5.49 12.28 24.28
C MET A 124 3.96 12.22 24.25
N VAL A 125 3.37 11.99 23.08
CA VAL A 125 1.92 11.88 22.93
C VAL A 125 1.42 10.51 23.40
N ASP A 126 0.25 10.49 24.03
CA ASP A 126 -0.46 9.25 24.36
C ASP A 126 -0.68 8.39 23.09
N VAL A 127 -0.45 7.08 23.22
CA VAL A 127 -0.57 6.13 22.09
C VAL A 127 -1.98 6.17 21.47
N SER A 128 -3.01 6.42 22.27
CA SER A 128 -4.39 6.51 21.78
C SER A 128 -4.61 7.76 20.92
N ILE A 129 -4.04 8.90 21.31
CA ILE A 129 -4.09 10.14 20.53
C ILE A 129 -3.30 9.99 19.24
N LEU A 130 -2.11 9.39 19.33
CA LEU A 130 -1.27 9.12 18.16
C LEU A 130 -1.99 8.25 17.13
N GLN A 131 -2.56 7.12 17.58
CA GLN A 131 -3.27 6.20 16.70
C GLN A 131 -4.45 6.87 15.99
N ARG A 132 -5.24 7.67 16.70
CA ARG A 132 -6.37 8.40 16.11
C ARG A 132 -5.93 9.52 15.18
N SER A 133 -4.86 10.22 15.52
CA SER A 133 -4.29 11.25 14.65
C SER A 133 -3.79 10.64 13.34
N LEU A 134 -3.11 9.50 13.40
CA LEU A 134 -2.68 8.74 12.22
C LEU A 134 -3.88 8.28 11.38
N ALA A 135 -4.94 7.76 12.01
CA ALA A 135 -6.15 7.33 11.32
C ALA A 135 -6.87 8.50 10.61
N ILE A 136 -6.93 9.66 11.24
CA ILE A 136 -7.50 10.87 10.63
C ILE A 136 -6.68 11.29 9.40
N LEU A 137 -5.35 11.33 9.49
CA LEU A 137 -4.48 11.67 8.38
C LEU A 137 -4.59 10.66 7.24
N GLU A 138 -4.68 9.37 7.56
CA GLU A 138 -4.92 8.30 6.61
C GLU A 138 -6.24 8.48 5.87
N SER A 139 -7.36 8.68 6.60
CA SER A 139 -8.68 8.90 6.00
C SER A 139 -8.70 10.16 5.13
N MET A 140 -8.05 11.24 5.54
CA MET A 140 -7.91 12.46 4.71
C MET A 140 -7.27 12.16 3.37
N VAL A 141 -6.20 11.38 3.38
CA VAL A 141 -5.39 11.10 2.20
C VAL A 141 -6.09 10.14 1.26
N LEU A 142 -6.72 9.12 1.79
CA LEU A 142 -7.45 8.13 0.98
C LEU A 142 -8.72 8.71 0.34
N ASN A 143 -9.35 9.69 0.99
CA ASN A 143 -10.62 10.26 0.54
C ASN A 143 -10.50 11.62 -0.17
N SER A 144 -9.33 12.27 -0.16
CA SER A 144 -9.14 13.57 -0.80
C SER A 144 -7.77 13.70 -1.46
N HIS A 145 -7.79 13.75 -2.78
CA HIS A 145 -6.57 13.99 -3.57
C HIS A 145 -5.97 15.39 -3.33
N SER A 146 -6.79 16.39 -3.00
CA SER A 146 -6.33 17.76 -2.73
C SER A 146 -5.58 17.88 -1.40
N LEU A 147 -5.93 17.06 -0.42
CA LEU A 147 -5.28 17.06 0.90
C LEU A 147 -3.98 16.26 0.95
N TYR A 148 -3.80 15.33 0.02
CA TYR A 148 -2.64 14.47 -0.07
C TYR A 148 -1.31 15.23 0.06
N HIS A 149 -1.06 16.19 -0.83
CA HIS A 149 0.17 16.99 -0.80
C HIS A 149 0.30 17.86 0.47
N ARG A 150 -0.82 18.36 0.98
CA ARG A 150 -0.84 19.20 2.19
C ARG A 150 -0.51 18.40 3.43
N VAL A 151 -1.11 17.24 3.60
CA VAL A 151 -0.82 16.32 4.72
C VAL A 151 0.66 15.91 4.69
N ALA A 152 1.17 15.52 3.52
CA ALA A 152 2.54 15.10 3.35
C ALA A 152 3.57 16.23 3.67
N GLN A 153 3.24 17.50 3.40
CA GLN A 153 4.10 18.65 3.72
C GLN A 153 4.16 18.99 5.22
N GLU A 154 3.09 18.70 5.97
CA GLU A 154 3.01 19.04 7.41
C GLU A 154 3.56 17.92 8.32
N ILE A 155 3.77 16.72 7.79
CA ILE A 155 4.31 15.60 8.57
C ILE A 155 5.83 15.62 8.48
N THR A 156 6.48 16.07 9.57
CA THR A 156 7.92 15.91 9.78
C THR A 156 8.16 14.71 10.67
N VAL A 157 8.42 13.56 10.07
CA VAL A 157 8.34 12.25 10.72
C VAL A 157 9.58 11.87 11.54
N GLY A 158 10.51 12.80 11.77
CA GLY A 158 11.84 12.52 12.34
C GLY A 158 11.92 11.91 13.75
N GLN A 159 10.87 11.97 14.58
CA GLN A 159 10.98 11.55 15.99
C GLN A 159 9.99 10.47 16.43
N LEU A 160 9.01 10.13 15.61
CA LEU A 160 7.86 9.31 15.99
C LEU A 160 8.24 7.89 16.45
N ILE A 161 9.12 7.24 15.72
CA ILE A 161 9.39 5.80 15.91
C ILE A 161 10.37 5.54 17.06
N GLY A 162 11.27 6.47 17.35
CA GLY A 162 12.15 6.34 18.52
C GLY A 162 11.36 6.12 19.82
N HIS A 163 10.22 6.78 19.95
CA HIS A 163 9.37 6.67 21.14
C HIS A 163 8.45 5.44 21.13
N LEU A 164 7.98 4.99 19.97
CA LEU A 164 7.18 3.76 19.87
C LEU A 164 8.01 2.50 20.19
N GLN A 165 9.31 2.51 19.88
CA GLN A 165 10.22 1.39 20.16
C GLN A 165 10.73 1.34 21.61
N VAL A 166 10.81 2.46 22.30
CA VAL A 166 11.27 2.52 23.71
C VAL A 166 10.30 1.79 24.67
N GLY A 167 9.03 1.63 24.27
CA GLY A 167 8.02 0.95 25.08
C GLY A 167 8.01 -0.58 25.02
N ASN A 168 8.84 -1.22 24.19
CA ASN A 168 8.90 -2.69 23.98
C ASN A 168 7.54 -3.35 23.75
N ARG A 169 6.55 -2.60 23.26
CA ARG A 169 5.21 -3.08 22.92
C ARG A 169 5.11 -3.35 21.42
N PRO A 170 4.57 -4.51 21.00
CA PRO A 170 4.35 -4.77 19.60
C PRO A 170 3.37 -3.73 19.03
N ILE A 171 3.75 -3.10 17.92
CA ILE A 171 2.90 -2.16 17.20
C ILE A 171 1.69 -2.94 16.68
N LYS A 172 0.47 -2.47 16.97
CA LYS A 172 -0.76 -3.08 16.47
C LYS A 172 -0.82 -3.00 14.94
N ALA A 173 -1.49 -3.96 14.30
CA ALA A 173 -1.60 -4.04 12.84
C ALA A 173 -2.16 -2.75 12.20
N GLU A 174 -3.16 -2.13 12.83
CA GLU A 174 -3.74 -0.86 12.39
C GLU A 174 -2.71 0.27 12.36
N MET A 175 -1.93 0.43 13.42
CA MET A 175 -0.88 1.45 13.48
C MET A 175 0.24 1.16 12.48
N ALA A 176 0.55 -0.11 12.22
CA ALA A 176 1.53 -0.50 11.20
C ALA A 176 1.05 -0.11 9.80
N HIS A 177 -0.25 -0.29 9.51
CA HIS A 177 -0.86 0.17 8.27
C HIS A 177 -0.80 1.69 8.13
N GLN A 178 -1.16 2.42 9.17
CA GLN A 178 -1.10 3.88 9.18
C GLN A 178 0.32 4.41 8.94
N LEU A 179 1.33 3.79 9.54
CA LEU A 179 2.74 4.11 9.30
C LEU A 179 3.16 3.80 7.86
N TYR A 180 2.68 2.69 7.29
CA TYR A 180 2.88 2.36 5.89
C TYR A 180 2.28 3.44 4.97
N VAL A 181 1.04 3.85 5.20
CA VAL A 181 0.39 4.92 4.42
C VAL A 181 1.19 6.22 4.49
N LEU A 182 1.62 6.64 5.69
CA LEU A 182 2.46 7.83 5.86
C LEU A 182 3.78 7.73 5.11
N GLN A 183 4.42 6.55 5.12
CA GLN A 183 5.66 6.31 4.36
C GLN A 183 5.43 6.49 2.86
N VAL A 184 4.38 5.88 2.31
CA VAL A 184 4.01 6.03 0.90
C VAL A 184 3.79 7.48 0.53
N LEU A 185 3.07 8.24 1.39
CA LEU A 185 2.86 9.67 1.20
C LEU A 185 4.15 10.47 1.14
N THR A 186 5.05 10.20 2.10
CA THR A 186 6.35 10.88 2.16
C THR A 186 7.18 10.61 0.90
N PHE A 187 7.15 9.37 0.39
CA PHE A 187 7.85 9.02 -0.85
C PHE A 187 7.19 9.63 -2.08
N ASN A 188 5.87 9.75 -2.10
CA ASN A 188 5.17 10.33 -3.24
C ASN A 188 5.41 11.85 -3.40
N LEU A 189 5.96 12.54 -2.39
CA LEU A 189 6.50 13.89 -2.58
C LEU A 189 7.68 13.93 -3.56
N LEU A 190 8.35 12.81 -3.76
CA LEU A 190 9.45 12.68 -4.72
C LEU A 190 8.96 12.48 -6.15
N GLU A 191 7.69 12.12 -6.35
CA GLU A 191 7.12 11.78 -7.66
C GLU A 191 7.26 12.92 -8.66
N GLU A 192 6.96 14.16 -8.25
CA GLU A 192 7.09 15.33 -9.13
C GLU A 192 8.51 15.45 -9.69
N ARG A 193 9.52 15.34 -8.82
CA ARG A 193 10.94 15.41 -9.24
C ARG A 193 11.36 14.19 -10.04
N MET A 194 10.86 13.02 -9.70
CA MET A 194 11.10 11.75 -10.41
C MET A 194 10.55 11.79 -11.83
N MET A 195 9.41 12.45 -12.04
CA MET A 195 8.74 12.58 -13.34
C MET A 195 9.10 13.87 -14.08
N THR A 196 9.88 14.78 -13.48
CA THR A 196 10.35 16.00 -14.12
C THR A 196 11.58 15.70 -14.98
N LYS A 197 11.45 15.94 -16.28
CA LYS A 197 12.58 15.85 -17.24
C LYS A 197 13.48 17.06 -17.09
N MET A 198 14.77 16.87 -17.18
CA MET A 198 15.71 17.97 -17.31
C MET A 198 15.52 18.68 -18.66
N ASP A 199 15.48 20.02 -18.65
CA ASP A 199 15.57 20.81 -19.87
C ASP A 199 17.06 21.06 -20.19
N PRO A 200 17.59 20.46 -21.28
CA PRO A 200 18.99 20.65 -21.67
C PRO A 200 19.34 22.11 -22.04
N ASN A 201 18.35 22.95 -22.25
CA ASN A 201 18.56 24.38 -22.59
C ASN A 201 18.49 25.30 -21.36
N ASP A 202 17.97 24.82 -20.23
CA ASP A 202 17.92 25.59 -18.99
C ASP A 202 19.33 25.71 -18.37
N GLN A 203 19.80 26.94 -18.27
CA GLN A 203 21.13 27.22 -17.73
C GLN A 203 21.24 26.86 -16.25
N ALA A 204 20.21 27.15 -15.45
CA ALA A 204 20.22 26.89 -14.02
C ALA A 204 20.33 25.38 -13.73
N GLN A 205 19.64 24.55 -14.53
CA GLN A 205 19.74 23.10 -14.40
C GLN A 205 21.12 22.57 -14.82
N ARG A 206 21.70 23.11 -15.90
CA ARG A 206 23.07 22.76 -16.32
C ARG A 206 24.12 23.18 -15.29
N ASP A 207 23.91 24.27 -14.57
CA ASP A 207 24.82 24.74 -13.53
C ASP A 207 24.91 23.75 -12.36
N ILE A 208 23.87 22.95 -12.11
CA ILE A 208 23.91 21.87 -11.12
C ILE A 208 24.91 20.77 -11.54
N ILE A 209 24.90 20.38 -12.81
CA ILE A 209 25.88 19.40 -13.34
C ILE A 209 27.30 19.97 -13.31
N PHE A 210 27.41 21.26 -13.62
CA PHE A 210 28.71 21.94 -13.52
C PHE A 210 29.22 21.99 -12.07
N GLU A 211 28.32 22.18 -11.10
CA GLU A 211 28.66 22.13 -9.67
C GLU A 211 29.19 20.74 -9.25
N LEU A 212 28.54 19.65 -9.71
CA LEU A 212 29.05 18.29 -9.47
C LEU A 212 30.46 18.11 -10.00
N ARG A 213 30.73 18.59 -11.22
CA ARG A 213 32.07 18.57 -11.82
C ARG A 213 33.06 19.37 -10.97
N ARG A 214 32.70 20.60 -10.57
CA ARG A 214 33.53 21.49 -9.77
C ARG A 214 33.93 20.85 -8.44
N ILE A 215 32.99 20.26 -7.73
CA ILE A 215 33.26 19.58 -6.44
C ILE A 215 34.23 18.40 -6.63
N ALA A 216 34.14 17.67 -7.75
CA ALA A 216 34.98 16.49 -7.98
C ALA A 216 36.41 16.84 -8.40
N PHE A 217 36.63 17.89 -9.20
CA PHE A 217 37.89 18.11 -9.91
C PHE A 217 38.54 19.49 -9.66
N ASP A 218 37.79 20.51 -9.26
CA ASP A 218 38.35 21.82 -8.96
C ASP A 218 38.58 21.97 -7.45
N GLY A 219 39.57 21.26 -6.91
CA GLY A 219 40.15 21.59 -5.59
C GLY A 219 40.72 23.00 -5.65
N GLU A 220 40.27 23.86 -4.71
CA GLU A 220 40.73 25.26 -4.49
C GLU A 220 41.84 25.77 -5.45
N SER A 221 41.47 26.24 -6.64
CA SER A 221 42.23 27.34 -7.34
C SER A 221 41.92 27.47 -8.83
N ASP A 222 41.74 28.64 -9.13
CA ASP A 222 42.06 29.55 -10.25
C ASP A 222 40.91 30.01 -11.16
N PRO A 223 40.62 31.34 -11.09
CA PRO A 223 39.58 31.98 -11.93
C PRO A 223 40.07 32.47 -13.30
N THR A 224 41.22 32.04 -13.79
CA THR A 224 41.80 32.59 -15.04
C THR A 224 42.01 31.56 -16.13
N GLY A 225 41.14 31.51 -17.14
CA GLY A 225 41.44 30.77 -18.37
C GLY A 225 40.25 30.48 -19.28
N THR A 226 40.15 31.24 -20.32
CA THR A 226 39.20 31.15 -21.42
C THR A 226 39.62 30.13 -22.49
N GLU A 227 38.69 29.47 -23.16
CA GLU A 227 38.75 28.69 -24.42
C GLU A 227 39.40 27.27 -24.43
N LYS A 228 40.37 26.91 -23.65
CA LYS A 228 40.81 25.51 -23.55
C LYS A 228 39.80 24.63 -22.77
N ARG A 229 38.78 25.22 -22.19
CA ARG A 229 37.87 24.64 -21.19
C ARG A 229 36.86 23.64 -21.75
N LYS A 230 36.33 23.79 -22.98
CA LYS A 230 35.29 22.89 -23.49
C LYS A 230 35.75 21.43 -23.70
N ALA A 231 36.97 21.26 -24.21
CA ALA A 231 37.52 19.89 -24.41
C ALA A 231 37.86 19.24 -23.07
N THR A 232 38.28 20.02 -22.06
CA THR A 232 38.55 19.55 -20.70
C THR A 232 37.25 19.08 -20.02
N TYR A 233 36.16 19.84 -20.14
CA TYR A 233 34.87 19.49 -19.52
C TYR A 233 34.28 18.19 -20.06
N THR A 234 34.39 17.91 -21.35
CA THR A 234 33.94 16.63 -21.94
C THR A 234 34.70 15.45 -21.34
N LYS A 235 36.02 15.61 -21.07
CA LYS A 235 36.81 14.60 -20.41
C LYS A 235 36.36 14.39 -18.96
N ASP A 236 36.11 15.48 -18.22
CA ASP A 236 35.67 15.44 -16.82
C ASP A 236 34.30 14.76 -16.70
N TYR A 237 33.35 15.07 -17.59
CA TYR A 237 32.03 14.43 -17.62
C TYR A 237 32.11 12.93 -17.95
N LYS A 238 33.07 12.53 -18.79
CA LYS A 238 33.35 11.13 -19.04
C LYS A 238 33.92 10.46 -17.76
N MET A 239 34.80 11.15 -17.04
CA MET A 239 35.37 10.67 -15.78
C MET A 239 34.31 10.59 -14.67
N LEU A 240 33.28 11.47 -14.69
CA LEU A 240 32.10 11.35 -13.82
C LEU A 240 31.20 10.17 -14.21
N GLY A 241 31.43 9.53 -15.34
CA GLY A 241 30.68 8.36 -15.77
C GLY A 241 29.31 8.66 -16.37
N PHE A 242 29.09 9.85 -16.94
CA PHE A 242 27.89 10.15 -17.73
C PHE A 242 27.94 9.41 -19.07
N THR A 243 26.77 8.94 -19.52
CA THR A 243 26.63 8.25 -20.82
C THR A 243 26.82 9.28 -21.95
N ASN A 244 26.18 10.42 -21.84
CA ASN A 244 26.34 11.52 -22.77
C ASN A 244 27.33 12.57 -22.21
N HIS A 245 28.63 12.33 -22.42
CA HIS A 245 29.69 13.19 -21.89
C HIS A 245 29.85 14.52 -22.66
N VAL A 246 29.20 14.71 -23.81
CA VAL A 246 29.14 15.99 -24.54
C VAL A 246 28.06 16.90 -23.96
N ASN A 247 26.91 16.34 -23.65
CA ASN A 247 25.79 17.02 -23.00
C ASN A 247 25.17 16.13 -21.92
N PRO A 248 25.73 16.12 -20.69
CA PRO A 248 25.25 15.25 -19.61
C PRO A 248 23.80 15.49 -19.21
N ALA A 249 23.23 16.67 -19.52
CA ALA A 249 21.82 16.97 -19.29
C ALA A 249 20.87 15.96 -19.96
N MET A 250 21.31 15.38 -21.08
CA MET A 250 20.52 14.37 -21.81
C MET A 250 20.31 13.08 -21.02
N ASP A 251 21.21 12.74 -20.07
CA ASP A 251 21.08 11.53 -19.25
C ASP A 251 19.92 11.64 -18.24
N PHE A 252 19.43 12.87 -17.97
CA PHE A 252 18.31 13.16 -17.05
C PHE A 252 16.97 13.44 -17.75
N THR A 253 16.89 13.22 -19.06
CA THR A 253 15.66 13.43 -19.85
C THR A 253 14.69 12.26 -19.78
N GLN A 254 15.15 11.10 -19.32
CA GLN A 254 14.30 9.93 -19.10
C GLN A 254 13.64 9.98 -17.72
N THR A 255 12.35 9.70 -17.67
CA THR A 255 11.57 9.62 -16.44
C THR A 255 10.86 8.26 -16.33
N PRO A 256 10.85 7.62 -15.17
CA PRO A 256 11.73 7.87 -14.03
C PRO A 256 13.21 7.60 -14.36
N PRO A 257 14.21 8.18 -13.66
CA PRO A 257 14.12 8.93 -12.41
C PRO A 257 14.21 10.47 -12.58
N GLY A 258 14.37 11.01 -13.81
CA GLY A 258 14.37 12.42 -14.09
C GLY A 258 15.31 13.26 -13.20
N MET A 259 14.84 14.44 -12.78
CA MET A 259 15.59 15.38 -11.95
C MET A 259 15.91 14.86 -10.54
N LEU A 260 15.14 13.88 -10.03
CA LEU A 260 15.40 13.30 -8.71
C LEU A 260 16.79 12.67 -8.63
N ALA A 261 17.28 12.06 -9.72
CA ALA A 261 18.63 11.51 -9.76
C ALA A 261 19.69 12.59 -9.60
N LEU A 262 19.50 13.75 -10.22
CA LEU A 262 20.40 14.87 -10.11
C LEU A 262 20.39 15.48 -8.69
N ASP A 263 19.22 15.58 -8.07
CA ASP A 263 19.08 16.05 -6.68
C ASP A 263 19.82 15.14 -5.71
N ASN A 264 19.70 13.82 -5.86
CA ASN A 264 20.42 12.83 -5.06
C ASN A 264 21.94 12.95 -5.21
N MET A 265 22.41 13.10 -6.45
CA MET A 265 23.86 13.29 -6.73
C MET A 265 24.38 14.58 -6.09
N LEU A 266 23.63 15.66 -6.20
CA LEU A 266 24.00 16.96 -5.62
C LEU A 266 24.02 16.91 -4.09
N TYR A 267 23.07 16.22 -3.48
CA TYR A 267 23.05 16.02 -2.03
C TYR A 267 24.32 15.27 -1.57
N LEU A 268 24.64 14.14 -2.22
CA LEU A 268 25.86 13.38 -1.92
C LEU A 268 27.11 14.27 -2.05
N ALA A 269 27.20 15.06 -3.13
CA ALA A 269 28.37 15.89 -3.40
C ALA A 269 28.52 17.03 -2.39
N LYS A 270 27.41 17.58 -1.87
CA LYS A 270 27.45 18.70 -0.90
C LYS A 270 27.56 18.26 0.54
N VAL A 271 26.83 17.23 0.92
CA VAL A 271 26.73 16.80 2.33
C VAL A 271 27.81 15.77 2.67
N HIS A 272 28.10 14.87 1.74
CA HIS A 272 29.13 13.82 1.91
C HIS A 272 30.28 13.98 0.91
N GLN A 273 30.80 15.19 0.82
CA GLN A 273 31.78 15.60 -0.19
C GLN A 273 33.00 14.67 -0.29
N ASP A 274 33.60 14.31 0.84
CA ASP A 274 34.77 13.40 0.85
C ASP A 274 34.44 12.02 0.26
N THR A 275 33.23 11.51 0.53
CA THR A 275 32.76 10.25 -0.02
C THR A 275 32.54 10.34 -1.52
N TYR A 276 31.91 11.45 -1.98
CA TYR A 276 31.69 11.72 -3.39
C TYR A 276 33.00 11.80 -4.17
N ILE A 277 33.92 12.65 -3.71
CA ILE A 277 35.25 12.84 -4.33
C ILE A 277 36.00 11.49 -4.38
N ARG A 278 36.02 10.74 -3.28
CA ARG A 278 36.66 9.44 -3.23
C ARG A 278 36.09 8.46 -4.26
N ILE A 279 34.75 8.33 -4.36
CA ILE A 279 34.11 7.44 -5.33
C ILE A 279 34.48 7.85 -6.76
N VAL A 280 34.40 9.13 -7.08
CA VAL A 280 34.74 9.64 -8.42
C VAL A 280 36.21 9.45 -8.75
N LEU A 281 37.14 9.84 -7.86
CA LEU A 281 38.56 9.77 -8.12
C LEU A 281 39.08 8.33 -8.15
N GLU A 282 38.60 7.46 -7.27
CA GLU A 282 38.96 6.03 -7.29
C GLU A 282 38.58 5.35 -8.61
N ASN A 283 37.48 5.80 -9.24
CA ASN A 283 37.02 5.22 -10.51
C ASN A 283 37.69 5.91 -11.71
N SER A 284 37.90 7.23 -11.66
CA SER A 284 38.50 7.98 -12.76
C SER A 284 40.02 7.80 -12.91
N SER A 285 40.71 7.35 -11.85
CA SER A 285 42.15 7.05 -11.85
C SER A 285 42.49 5.65 -12.36
N ARG A 286 41.47 4.81 -12.64
CA ARG A 286 41.70 3.46 -13.16
C ARG A 286 41.91 3.47 -14.67
N GLU A 287 42.98 2.90 -15.11
CA GLU A 287 43.28 2.66 -16.54
C GLU A 287 42.72 1.31 -17.02
N ASP A 288 42.16 0.52 -16.10
CA ASP A 288 41.57 -0.78 -16.38
C ASP A 288 40.10 -0.69 -16.80
N LYS A 289 39.57 -1.74 -17.41
CA LYS A 289 38.16 -1.82 -17.86
C LYS A 289 37.14 -1.92 -16.70
N HIS A 290 37.57 -1.79 -15.45
CA HIS A 290 36.78 -2.01 -14.24
C HIS A 290 36.31 -0.71 -13.58
N GLU A 291 36.36 0.44 -14.27
CA GLU A 291 35.85 1.69 -13.73
C GLU A 291 34.34 1.65 -13.57
N CYS A 292 33.87 2.09 -12.39
CA CYS A 292 32.46 2.21 -12.08
C CYS A 292 31.94 3.57 -12.58
N PRO A 293 31.01 3.64 -13.56
CA PRO A 293 30.53 4.90 -14.12
C PRO A 293 29.55 5.56 -13.14
N PHE A 294 30.05 6.45 -12.26
CA PHE A 294 29.28 7.07 -11.17
C PHE A 294 27.96 7.68 -11.66
N GLY A 295 27.98 8.53 -12.69
CA GLY A 295 26.79 9.22 -13.20
C GLY A 295 25.71 8.24 -13.65
N ARG A 296 26.08 7.25 -14.48
CA ARG A 296 25.15 6.21 -14.93
C ARG A 296 24.63 5.36 -13.77
N CYS A 297 25.52 4.99 -12.83
CA CYS A 297 25.15 4.22 -11.66
C CYS A 297 24.17 4.95 -10.74
N ALA A 298 24.39 6.26 -10.51
CA ALA A 298 23.54 7.08 -9.67
C ALA A 298 22.13 7.24 -10.25
N ILE A 299 22.01 7.42 -11.57
CA ILE A 299 20.73 7.52 -12.28
C ILE A 299 19.96 6.20 -12.16
N GLU A 300 20.60 5.07 -12.48
CA GLU A 300 19.94 3.77 -12.43
C GLU A 300 19.63 3.31 -11.00
N LEU A 301 20.52 3.65 -10.04
CA LEU A 301 20.23 3.39 -8.63
C LEU A 301 19.00 4.17 -8.16
N THR A 302 18.89 5.45 -8.50
CA THR A 302 17.70 6.25 -8.13
C THR A 302 16.42 5.60 -8.69
N ARG A 303 16.42 5.15 -9.96
CA ARG A 303 15.30 4.40 -10.53
C ARG A 303 14.99 3.14 -9.71
N THR A 304 16.01 2.34 -9.42
CA THR A 304 15.88 1.10 -8.64
C THR A 304 15.31 1.36 -7.24
N LEU A 305 15.73 2.43 -6.56
CA LEU A 305 15.21 2.80 -5.24
C LEU A 305 13.74 3.23 -5.31
N CYS A 306 13.36 4.00 -6.33
CA CYS A 306 11.97 4.38 -6.57
C CYS A 306 11.08 3.14 -6.80
N GLU A 307 11.56 2.15 -7.55
CA GLU A 307 10.84 0.89 -7.79
C GLU A 307 10.72 0.04 -6.51
N ILE A 308 11.80 -0.08 -5.72
CA ILE A 308 11.78 -0.85 -4.45
C ILE A 308 10.78 -0.25 -3.46
N LEU A 309 10.72 1.07 -3.37
CA LEU A 309 9.85 1.80 -2.43
C LEU A 309 8.53 2.26 -3.04
N GLN A 310 8.23 1.85 -4.28
CA GLN A 310 6.98 2.11 -4.99
C GLN A 310 6.59 3.60 -5.03
N VAL A 311 7.58 4.47 -5.28
CA VAL A 311 7.36 5.93 -5.36
C VAL A 311 6.38 6.25 -6.50
N GLY A 312 5.31 7.01 -6.19
CA GLY A 312 4.25 7.37 -7.13
C GLY A 312 3.09 6.37 -7.18
N GLU A 313 3.13 5.29 -6.39
CA GLU A 313 2.02 4.36 -6.27
C GLU A 313 1.09 4.77 -5.12
N LEU A 314 -0.19 4.44 -5.26
CA LEU A 314 -1.17 4.65 -4.18
C LEU A 314 -0.97 3.62 -3.07
N PRO A 315 -1.28 3.98 -1.81
CA PRO A 315 -1.24 3.03 -0.71
C PRO A 315 -2.13 1.81 -0.98
N ASN A 316 -1.62 0.62 -0.69
CA ASN A 316 -2.34 -0.62 -0.88
C ASN A 316 -3.10 -0.99 0.40
N GLU A 317 -4.42 -1.24 0.29
CA GLU A 317 -5.25 -1.66 1.42
C GLU A 317 -4.73 -2.96 2.03
N GLY A 318 -4.56 -2.97 3.34
CA GLY A 318 -4.08 -4.13 4.10
C GLY A 318 -2.56 -4.35 4.11
N CYS A 319 -1.77 -3.51 3.42
CA CYS A 319 -0.32 -3.56 3.52
C CYS A 319 0.16 -2.89 4.82
N ASN A 320 1.06 -3.58 5.56
CA ASN A 320 1.62 -3.12 6.81
C ASN A 320 3.15 -2.97 6.73
N ASP A 321 3.69 -2.93 5.52
CA ASP A 321 5.14 -2.99 5.27
C ASP A 321 5.79 -1.60 5.29
N TYR A 322 5.97 -1.04 6.47
CA TYR A 322 6.72 0.19 6.66
C TYR A 322 8.15 -0.07 7.13
N HIS A 323 9.04 0.89 6.86
CA HIS A 323 10.45 0.84 7.24
C HIS A 323 10.77 1.91 8.29
N PRO A 324 11.00 1.53 9.55
CA PRO A 324 11.21 2.48 10.66
C PRO A 324 12.29 3.53 10.42
N MET A 325 13.35 3.18 9.70
CA MET A 325 14.49 4.06 9.45
C MET A 325 14.13 5.37 8.73
N PHE A 326 13.08 5.36 7.89
CA PHE A 326 12.67 6.56 7.14
C PHE A 326 11.99 7.61 8.02
N PHE A 327 11.64 7.24 9.24
CA PHE A 327 11.02 8.13 10.21
C PHE A 327 12.02 8.68 11.25
N THR A 328 13.29 8.37 11.13
CA THR A 328 14.32 8.75 12.13
C THR A 328 15.23 9.88 11.67
N HIS A 329 15.08 10.36 10.44
CA HIS A 329 15.95 11.39 9.86
C HIS A 329 15.17 12.28 8.89
N ASP A 330 15.37 13.61 8.95
CA ASP A 330 14.65 14.58 8.10
C ASP A 330 14.95 14.42 6.61
N ARG A 331 16.14 13.91 6.28
CA ARG A 331 16.60 13.66 4.91
C ARG A 331 16.85 12.16 4.69
N ALA A 332 15.93 11.34 5.16
CA ALA A 332 16.09 9.89 5.18
C ALA A 332 16.25 9.29 3.76
N TRP A 333 15.55 9.83 2.76
CA TRP A 333 15.66 9.41 1.38
C TRP A 333 17.06 9.65 0.81
N GLU A 334 17.59 10.85 0.98
CA GLU A 334 18.90 11.23 0.46
C GLU A 334 20.03 10.47 1.17
N GLU A 335 19.93 10.29 2.48
CA GLU A 335 20.87 9.46 3.24
C GLU A 335 20.79 7.99 2.82
N PHE A 336 19.60 7.47 2.56
CA PHE A 336 19.41 6.14 2.01
C PHE A 336 20.10 5.98 0.65
N PHE A 337 19.92 6.95 -0.26
CA PHE A 337 20.65 6.98 -1.52
C PHE A 337 22.16 7.00 -1.31
N CYS A 338 22.66 7.84 -0.39
CA CYS A 338 24.09 7.93 -0.09
C CYS A 338 24.69 6.62 0.43
N VAL A 339 23.94 5.84 1.19
CA VAL A 339 24.35 4.50 1.63
C VAL A 339 24.35 3.53 0.46
N CYS A 340 23.32 3.56 -0.36
CA CYS A 340 23.16 2.63 -1.48
C CYS A 340 24.18 2.86 -2.61
N ILE A 341 24.58 4.11 -2.89
CA ILE A 341 25.61 4.38 -3.89
C ILE A 341 27.01 3.90 -3.43
N GLN A 342 27.29 4.00 -2.13
CA GLN A 342 28.52 3.42 -1.56
C GLN A 342 28.50 1.89 -1.65
N LEU A 343 27.36 1.26 -1.38
CA LEU A 343 27.17 -0.18 -1.56
C LEU A 343 27.42 -0.59 -3.01
N LEU A 344 26.84 0.13 -3.97
CA LEU A 344 26.99 -0.13 -5.39
C LEU A 344 28.47 -0.07 -5.81
N ASN A 345 29.19 0.98 -5.41
CA ASN A 345 30.62 1.12 -5.69
C ASN A 345 31.44 -0.03 -5.07
N LYS A 346 31.11 -0.46 -3.86
CA LYS A 346 31.73 -1.61 -3.20
C LYS A 346 31.45 -2.90 -3.96
N THR A 347 30.19 -3.17 -4.30
CA THR A 347 29.75 -4.38 -5.01
C THR A 347 30.39 -4.46 -6.41
N TRP A 348 30.49 -3.31 -7.11
CA TRP A 348 31.19 -3.22 -8.39
C TRP A 348 32.62 -3.74 -8.29
N LYS A 349 33.35 -3.32 -7.25
CA LYS A 349 34.73 -3.74 -6.98
C LYS A 349 34.79 -5.22 -6.59
N GLU A 350 33.93 -5.71 -5.73
CA GLU A 350 33.85 -7.10 -5.30
C GLU A 350 33.61 -8.06 -6.48
N MET A 351 32.75 -7.65 -7.41
CA MET A 351 32.46 -8.42 -8.62
C MET A 351 33.55 -8.28 -9.70
N ARG A 352 34.50 -7.36 -9.55
CA ARG A 352 35.46 -6.97 -10.61
C ARG A 352 34.72 -6.66 -11.92
N ALA A 353 33.61 -5.93 -11.81
CA ALA A 353 32.68 -5.71 -12.90
C ALA A 353 33.29 -4.80 -13.98
N THR A 354 32.83 -5.00 -15.21
CA THR A 354 33.08 -4.15 -16.37
C THR A 354 31.79 -3.46 -16.79
N SER A 355 31.84 -2.58 -17.77
CA SER A 355 30.64 -1.93 -18.30
C SER A 355 29.60 -2.93 -18.87
N GLU A 356 30.01 -4.11 -19.28
CA GLU A 356 29.13 -5.20 -19.77
C GLU A 356 28.35 -5.87 -18.60
N ASP A 357 28.91 -5.84 -17.41
CA ASP A 357 28.29 -6.44 -16.21
C ASP A 357 27.33 -5.49 -15.50
N PHE A 358 27.11 -4.29 -16.03
CA PHE A 358 26.30 -3.24 -15.40
C PHE A 358 24.96 -3.75 -14.84
N ASN A 359 24.17 -4.44 -15.67
CA ASN A 359 22.87 -4.96 -15.27
C ASN A 359 22.97 -6.04 -14.18
N LYS A 360 24.02 -6.87 -14.22
CA LYS A 360 24.27 -7.90 -13.19
C LYS A 360 24.59 -7.26 -11.84
N VAL A 361 25.41 -6.20 -11.85
CA VAL A 361 25.71 -5.45 -10.62
C VAL A 361 24.47 -4.82 -10.05
N MET A 362 23.64 -4.16 -10.89
CA MET A 362 22.40 -3.55 -10.46
C MET A 362 21.42 -4.57 -9.84
N GLN A 363 21.33 -5.78 -10.42
CA GLN A 363 20.52 -6.86 -9.85
C GLN A 363 21.02 -7.31 -8.47
N VAL A 364 22.34 -7.45 -8.29
CA VAL A 364 22.93 -7.81 -7.00
C VAL A 364 22.68 -6.70 -5.97
N VAL A 365 22.90 -5.44 -6.34
CA VAL A 365 22.66 -4.29 -5.47
C VAL A 365 21.18 -4.20 -5.07
N ARG A 366 20.26 -4.38 -6.02
CA ARG A 366 18.82 -4.44 -5.74
C ARG A 366 18.50 -5.52 -4.70
N GLU A 367 19.05 -6.72 -4.86
CA GLU A 367 18.86 -7.82 -3.92
C GLU A 367 19.42 -7.51 -2.54
N GLN A 368 20.65 -6.96 -2.46
CA GLN A 368 21.25 -6.55 -1.19
C GLN A 368 20.37 -5.54 -0.45
N ILE A 369 19.86 -4.53 -1.15
CA ILE A 369 18.98 -3.49 -0.59
C ILE A 369 17.66 -4.10 -0.12
N THR A 370 16.99 -4.89 -0.96
CA THR A 370 15.70 -5.52 -0.64
C THR A 370 15.82 -6.44 0.58
N ARG A 371 16.87 -7.27 0.65
CA ARG A 371 17.13 -8.14 1.82
C ARG A 371 17.43 -7.34 3.09
N ALA A 372 18.19 -6.24 2.98
CA ALA A 372 18.48 -5.39 4.12
C ALA A 372 17.23 -4.66 4.64
N LEU A 373 16.35 -4.20 3.76
CA LEU A 373 15.06 -3.58 4.10
C LEU A 373 14.11 -4.59 4.75
N ALA A 374 14.08 -5.84 4.25
CA ALA A 374 13.27 -6.91 4.85
C ALA A 374 13.64 -7.21 6.31
N MET A 375 14.87 -6.91 6.73
CA MET A 375 15.31 -7.01 8.13
C MET A 375 14.84 -5.85 9.00
N LYS A 376 14.01 -4.92 8.47
CA LYS A 376 13.41 -3.80 9.19
C LYS A 376 14.41 -2.98 10.03
N PRO A 377 15.46 -2.38 9.43
CA PRO A 377 16.40 -1.54 10.18
C PRO A 377 15.67 -0.35 10.79
N SER A 378 15.99 -0.02 12.05
CA SER A 378 15.37 1.09 12.78
C SER A 378 16.05 2.44 12.51
N SER A 379 17.24 2.44 11.89
CA SER A 379 17.99 3.64 11.54
C SER A 379 18.87 3.43 10.31
N ILE A 380 19.33 4.52 9.71
CA ILE A 380 20.27 4.49 8.58
C ILE A 380 21.58 3.78 8.97
N ASP A 381 22.05 3.94 10.20
CA ASP A 381 23.28 3.26 10.65
C ASP A 381 23.08 1.75 10.81
N GLN A 382 21.91 1.32 11.27
CA GLN A 382 21.58 -0.11 11.27
C GLN A 382 21.51 -0.68 9.86
N LEU A 383 20.93 0.08 8.91
CA LEU A 383 20.95 -0.30 7.49
C LEU A 383 22.39 -0.47 6.97
N LYS A 384 23.27 0.50 7.22
CA LYS A 384 24.71 0.41 6.85
C LYS A 384 25.34 -0.87 7.38
N ASN A 385 25.07 -1.22 8.65
CA ASN A 385 25.62 -2.43 9.26
C ASN A 385 25.09 -3.71 8.62
N LYS A 386 23.77 -3.78 8.33
CA LYS A 386 23.16 -4.91 7.63
C LYS A 386 23.74 -5.09 6.21
N LEU A 387 23.88 -4.00 5.46
CA LEU A 387 24.46 -4.00 4.13
C LEU A 387 25.96 -4.39 4.12
N ARG A 388 26.71 -4.08 5.18
CA ARG A 388 28.09 -4.56 5.31
C ARG A 388 28.18 -6.08 5.38
N GLY A 389 27.20 -6.73 6.04
CA GLY A 389 27.10 -8.20 6.12
C GLY A 389 26.64 -8.84 4.82
N LEU A 390 25.84 -8.15 3.99
CA LEU A 390 25.33 -8.63 2.72
C LEU A 390 26.30 -8.30 1.56
N ASN A 391 27.57 -8.73 1.65
CA ASN A 391 28.53 -8.59 0.55
C ASN A 391 28.20 -9.53 -0.61
N TYR A 392 28.90 -9.39 -1.75
CA TYR A 392 28.64 -10.21 -2.95
C TYR A 392 28.76 -11.72 -2.68
N SER A 393 29.78 -12.13 -1.93
CA SER A 393 29.98 -13.55 -1.58
C SER A 393 28.82 -14.11 -0.75
N GLU A 394 28.29 -13.30 0.17
CA GLU A 394 27.12 -13.67 0.98
C GLU A 394 25.83 -13.79 0.13
N ILE A 395 25.62 -12.89 -0.83
CA ILE A 395 24.51 -13.01 -1.77
C ILE A 395 24.60 -14.30 -2.59
N LEU A 396 25.79 -14.66 -3.05
CA LEU A 396 25.98 -15.94 -3.76
C LEU A 396 25.67 -17.14 -2.86
N ARG A 397 26.13 -17.10 -1.60
CA ARG A 397 25.84 -18.15 -0.61
C ARG A 397 24.34 -18.29 -0.35
N LEU A 398 23.64 -17.18 -0.16
CA LEU A 398 22.19 -17.16 0.05
C LEU A 398 21.43 -17.70 -1.17
N ARG A 399 21.79 -17.28 -2.39
CA ARG A 399 21.21 -17.82 -3.63
C ARG A 399 21.44 -19.33 -3.77
N GLN A 400 22.63 -19.80 -3.39
CA GLN A 400 22.91 -21.24 -3.42
C GLN A 400 22.07 -22.00 -2.40
N SER A 401 21.95 -21.49 -1.17
CA SER A 401 21.09 -22.07 -0.14
C SER A 401 19.61 -22.12 -0.55
N GLU A 402 19.12 -21.05 -1.17
CA GLU A 402 17.74 -21.01 -1.68
C GLU A 402 17.51 -22.01 -2.83
N ARG A 403 18.49 -22.16 -3.74
CA ARG A 403 18.42 -23.18 -4.80
C ARG A 403 18.39 -24.59 -4.21
N MET A 404 19.26 -24.89 -3.26
CA MET A 404 19.27 -26.20 -2.59
C MET A 404 17.93 -26.47 -1.88
N SER A 405 17.37 -25.47 -1.19
CA SER A 405 16.06 -25.58 -0.57
C SER A 405 14.93 -25.77 -1.60
N GLN A 406 15.03 -25.17 -2.79
CA GLN A 406 14.08 -25.40 -3.88
C GLN A 406 14.22 -26.79 -4.49
N ASP A 407 15.44 -27.31 -4.63
CA ASP A 407 15.66 -28.67 -5.14
C ASP A 407 15.09 -29.70 -4.16
N ASP A 408 15.23 -29.50 -2.84
CA ASP A 408 14.58 -30.33 -1.83
C ASP A 408 13.05 -30.32 -1.94
N LEU A 409 12.46 -29.19 -2.35
CA LEU A 409 11.01 -29.08 -2.60
C LEU A 409 10.53 -29.82 -3.86
N HIS A 410 11.45 -30.32 -4.69
CA HIS A 410 11.14 -31.11 -5.89
C HIS A 410 11.31 -32.63 -5.69
N SER A 411 11.62 -33.07 -4.47
CA SER A 411 11.67 -34.49 -4.15
C SER A 411 10.27 -35.14 -4.31
N PRO A 412 10.17 -36.41 -4.78
CA PRO A 412 8.91 -37.08 -5.03
C PRO A 412 7.90 -37.04 -3.86
N PRO A 413 8.30 -37.22 -2.59
CA PRO A 413 7.36 -37.09 -1.46
C PRO A 413 6.77 -35.68 -1.28
N ILE A 414 7.54 -34.66 -1.61
CA ILE A 414 7.09 -33.27 -1.52
C ILE A 414 6.11 -32.95 -2.66
N ILE A 415 6.37 -33.46 -3.87
CA ILE A 415 5.44 -33.33 -5.00
C ILE A 415 4.11 -34.02 -4.66
N GLU A 416 4.14 -35.23 -4.15
CA GLU A 416 2.94 -35.96 -3.73
C GLU A 416 2.16 -35.21 -2.63
N LEU A 417 2.86 -34.63 -1.65
CA LEU A 417 2.24 -33.81 -0.61
C LEU A 417 1.55 -32.59 -1.23
N ARG A 418 2.21 -31.91 -2.16
CA ARG A 418 1.65 -30.74 -2.87
C ARG A 418 0.40 -31.12 -3.67
N GLU A 419 0.42 -32.22 -4.40
CA GLU A 419 -0.73 -32.72 -5.15
C GLU A 419 -1.92 -33.08 -4.25
N ARG A 420 -1.65 -33.58 -3.05
CA ARG A 420 -2.68 -33.90 -2.05
C ARG A 420 -3.31 -32.66 -1.44
N ILE A 421 -2.53 -31.60 -1.21
CA ILE A 421 -2.99 -30.32 -0.62
C ILE A 421 -3.77 -29.50 -1.64
N LEU A 422 -3.40 -29.55 -2.91
CA LEU A 422 -3.96 -28.73 -3.99
C LEU A 422 -5.50 -28.69 -4.02
N PRO A 423 -6.23 -29.82 -3.97
CA PRO A 423 -7.70 -29.80 -4.01
C PRO A 423 -8.31 -29.15 -2.74
N GLU A 424 -7.68 -29.30 -1.58
CA GLU A 424 -8.13 -28.70 -0.33
C GLU A 424 -8.05 -27.16 -0.40
N ILE A 425 -6.94 -26.65 -0.93
CA ILE A 425 -6.73 -25.20 -1.12
C ILE A 425 -7.66 -24.65 -2.18
N LEU A 426 -7.88 -25.35 -3.29
CA LEU A 426 -8.84 -24.94 -4.32
C LEU A 426 -10.26 -24.85 -3.77
N GLU A 427 -10.68 -25.78 -2.94
CA GLU A 427 -12.00 -25.70 -2.30
C GLU A 427 -12.09 -24.53 -1.31
N LEU A 428 -11.02 -24.22 -0.57
CA LEU A 428 -10.96 -23.05 0.31
C LEU A 428 -11.12 -21.74 -0.49
N ILE A 429 -10.39 -21.59 -1.60
CA ILE A 429 -10.50 -20.44 -2.48
C ILE A 429 -11.93 -20.33 -3.04
N LYS A 430 -12.50 -21.43 -3.50
CA LYS A 430 -13.87 -21.48 -4.00
C LYS A 430 -14.87 -21.01 -2.95
N GLN A 431 -14.78 -21.50 -1.72
CA GLN A 431 -15.66 -21.06 -0.64
C GLN A 431 -15.52 -19.55 -0.36
N GLN A 432 -14.31 -19.05 -0.37
CA GLN A 432 -14.07 -17.62 -0.21
C GLN A 432 -14.70 -16.80 -1.36
N ARG A 433 -14.58 -17.25 -2.62
CA ARG A 433 -15.24 -16.59 -3.77
C ARG A 433 -16.76 -16.60 -3.60
N LEU A 434 -17.35 -17.73 -3.26
CA LEU A 434 -18.80 -17.86 -3.04
C LEU A 434 -19.30 -17.00 -1.88
N ASN A 435 -18.56 -16.93 -0.79
CA ASN A 435 -18.90 -16.04 0.33
C ASN A 435 -18.92 -14.58 -0.10
N ARG A 436 -17.92 -14.13 -0.88
CA ARG A 436 -17.89 -12.78 -1.44
C ARG A 436 -19.07 -12.50 -2.38
N LEU A 437 -19.48 -13.47 -3.20
CA LEU A 437 -20.68 -13.33 -4.02
C LEU A 437 -21.96 -13.23 -3.15
N CYS A 438 -22.01 -13.88 -2.00
CA CYS A 438 -23.14 -13.78 -1.07
C CYS A 438 -23.20 -12.41 -0.37
N GLU A 439 -22.09 -11.75 -0.12
CA GLU A 439 -22.05 -10.37 0.37
C GLU A 439 -22.59 -9.42 -0.69
N GLY A 440 -22.31 -9.68 -1.96
CA GLY A 440 -22.76 -8.91 -3.11
C GLY A 440 -21.83 -7.75 -3.46
N SER A 441 -22.03 -7.22 -4.67
CA SER A 441 -21.24 -6.10 -5.20
C SER A 441 -22.07 -5.18 -6.08
N CYS A 442 -21.62 -3.92 -6.14
CA CYS A 442 -22.21 -2.91 -7.01
C CYS A 442 -21.45 -2.88 -8.34
N PHE A 443 -22.21 -2.89 -9.44
CA PHE A 443 -21.67 -2.84 -10.80
C PHE A 443 -22.19 -1.63 -11.55
N ARG A 444 -21.36 -1.05 -12.39
CA ARG A 444 -21.73 0.07 -13.24
C ARG A 444 -22.58 -0.39 -14.42
N LYS A 445 -23.73 0.26 -14.63
CA LYS A 445 -24.61 0.03 -15.77
C LYS A 445 -24.17 0.90 -16.95
N LEU A 446 -23.81 0.28 -18.06
CA LEU A 446 -23.50 1.02 -19.30
C LEU A 446 -24.81 1.53 -19.90
N GLY A 447 -25.05 2.82 -19.83
CA GLY A 447 -26.23 3.48 -20.41
C GLY A 447 -25.87 4.31 -21.64
N ASN A 448 -26.79 4.37 -22.63
CA ASN A 448 -26.61 5.07 -23.90
C ASN A 448 -26.71 6.61 -23.84
N ARG A 449 -26.89 7.25 -22.71
CA ARG A 449 -27.02 8.73 -22.59
C ARG A 449 -26.40 9.34 -21.34
N ARG A 450 -25.71 10.44 -21.56
CA ARG A 450 -24.85 11.27 -20.73
C ARG A 450 -25.46 11.92 -19.49
N ARG A 451 -26.28 11.34 -18.65
CA ARG A 451 -26.76 12.13 -17.50
C ARG A 451 -26.92 11.48 -16.13
N GLN A 452 -26.80 10.20 -15.95
CA GLN A 452 -26.75 9.60 -14.60
C GLN A 452 -26.02 8.27 -14.65
N GLU A 453 -25.01 8.08 -13.84
CA GLU A 453 -24.40 6.77 -13.64
C GLU A 453 -25.41 5.89 -12.92
N LYS A 454 -25.89 4.86 -13.57
CA LYS A 454 -26.77 3.86 -12.97
C LYS A 454 -25.94 2.68 -12.53
N PHE A 455 -26.29 2.11 -11.39
CA PHE A 455 -25.62 0.96 -10.83
C PHE A 455 -26.62 -0.19 -10.67
N TRP A 456 -26.08 -1.41 -10.70
CA TRP A 456 -26.79 -2.60 -10.23
C TRP A 456 -26.14 -3.05 -8.92
N PHE A 457 -26.96 -3.62 -8.05
CA PHE A 457 -26.43 -4.46 -7.00
C PHE A 457 -26.73 -5.92 -7.35
N CYS A 458 -25.75 -6.82 -7.16
CA CYS A 458 -25.91 -8.23 -7.42
C CYS A 458 -25.32 -9.03 -6.25
N ARG A 459 -26.07 -10.04 -5.78
CA ARG A 459 -25.59 -10.97 -4.76
C ARG A 459 -26.07 -12.40 -5.00
N LEU A 460 -25.30 -13.36 -4.54
CA LEU A 460 -25.70 -14.75 -4.49
C LEU A 460 -26.50 -15.04 -3.20
N SER A 461 -27.54 -15.85 -3.27
CA SER A 461 -28.23 -16.32 -2.08
C SER A 461 -27.31 -17.21 -1.21
N LEU A 462 -27.52 -17.21 0.11
CA LEU A 462 -26.72 -17.99 1.06
C LEU A 462 -26.73 -19.51 0.79
N ASN A 463 -27.76 -20.03 0.14
CA ASN A 463 -27.86 -21.41 -0.29
C ASN A 463 -27.24 -21.68 -1.68
N HIS A 464 -26.61 -20.69 -2.28
CA HIS A 464 -25.96 -20.70 -3.60
C HIS A 464 -26.86 -21.12 -4.78
N LYS A 465 -28.19 -20.96 -4.65
CA LYS A 465 -29.13 -21.43 -5.67
C LYS A 465 -29.70 -20.32 -6.54
N VAL A 466 -29.63 -19.07 -6.09
CA VAL A 466 -30.26 -17.93 -6.78
C VAL A 466 -29.35 -16.73 -6.78
N LEU A 467 -29.22 -16.11 -7.94
CA LEU A 467 -28.55 -14.83 -8.11
C LEU A 467 -29.63 -13.71 -8.05
N HIS A 468 -29.54 -12.86 -7.05
CA HIS A 468 -30.40 -11.69 -6.87
C HIS A 468 -29.74 -10.46 -7.45
N TYR A 469 -30.49 -9.64 -8.18
CA TYR A 469 -30.01 -8.38 -8.68
C TYR A 469 -31.10 -7.33 -8.74
N GLY A 470 -30.71 -6.06 -8.72
CA GLY A 470 -31.64 -4.93 -8.77
C GLY A 470 -30.93 -3.64 -9.11
N ASP A 471 -31.70 -2.67 -9.63
CA ASP A 471 -31.19 -1.33 -9.88
C ASP A 471 -30.99 -0.59 -8.54
N LEU A 472 -29.86 0.10 -8.40
CA LEU A 472 -29.61 1.03 -7.32
C LEU A 472 -29.92 2.45 -7.82
N ASP A 473 -30.84 3.13 -7.17
CA ASP A 473 -30.95 4.57 -7.24
C ASP A 473 -29.79 5.22 -6.48
N GLU A 474 -29.44 6.46 -6.79
CA GLU A 474 -28.21 7.21 -6.47
C GLU A 474 -27.71 7.21 -5.00
N SER A 475 -28.28 6.39 -4.11
CA SER A 475 -27.88 6.31 -2.70
C SER A 475 -27.61 4.87 -2.26
N PRO A 476 -26.38 4.54 -1.78
CA PRO A 476 -26.05 3.18 -1.31
C PRO A 476 -26.69 2.80 0.05
N GLN A 477 -27.57 3.62 0.63
CA GLN A 477 -28.11 3.45 1.99
C GLN A 477 -29.56 2.94 2.06
N GLY A 478 -30.19 2.55 0.94
CA GLY A 478 -31.52 1.95 0.94
C GLY A 478 -31.47 0.42 0.91
N GLU A 479 -32.45 -0.26 1.51
CA GLU A 479 -32.70 -1.67 1.24
C GLU A 479 -32.80 -1.85 -0.27
N VAL A 480 -31.89 -2.64 -0.86
CA VAL A 480 -31.88 -2.92 -2.30
C VAL A 480 -33.12 -3.73 -2.61
N PRO A 481 -34.08 -3.23 -3.42
CA PRO A 481 -35.21 -4.03 -3.82
C PRO A 481 -34.69 -5.12 -4.77
N PHE A 482 -34.57 -6.35 -4.25
CA PHE A 482 -34.27 -7.53 -5.07
C PHE A 482 -35.51 -7.96 -5.80
N GLU A 483 -35.86 -7.23 -6.84
CA GLU A 483 -37.04 -7.52 -7.64
C GLU A 483 -36.82 -8.63 -8.68
N LEU A 484 -35.52 -8.84 -9.03
CA LEU A 484 -35.14 -9.75 -10.10
C LEU A 484 -34.24 -10.86 -9.55
N LEU A 485 -34.48 -12.08 -10.03
CA LEU A 485 -33.74 -13.26 -9.63
C LEU A 485 -33.45 -14.18 -10.83
N ILE A 486 -32.30 -14.84 -10.80
CA ILE A 486 -31.92 -15.87 -11.76
C ILE A 486 -31.55 -17.14 -10.98
N PRO A 487 -32.26 -18.26 -11.17
CA PRO A 487 -31.82 -19.53 -10.61
C PRO A 487 -30.43 -19.90 -11.19
N VAL A 488 -29.53 -20.37 -10.34
CA VAL A 488 -28.20 -20.78 -10.78
C VAL A 488 -28.26 -21.92 -11.78
N SER A 489 -29.32 -22.78 -11.69
CA SER A 489 -29.60 -23.86 -12.66
C SER A 489 -29.82 -23.35 -14.08
N ASP A 490 -30.29 -22.13 -14.26
CA ASP A 490 -30.63 -21.56 -15.55
C ASP A 490 -29.42 -20.85 -16.19
N ILE A 491 -28.33 -20.69 -15.45
CA ILE A 491 -27.09 -20.08 -15.96
C ILE A 491 -26.36 -21.08 -16.84
N LYS A 492 -26.20 -20.73 -18.13
CA LYS A 492 -25.50 -21.53 -19.14
C LYS A 492 -24.00 -21.30 -19.16
N SER A 493 -23.58 -20.04 -19.10
CA SER A 493 -22.18 -19.69 -19.19
C SER A 493 -21.89 -18.26 -18.73
N VAL A 494 -20.61 -18.03 -18.45
CA VAL A 494 -20.04 -16.70 -18.20
C VAL A 494 -19.20 -16.31 -19.40
N LEU A 495 -19.50 -15.14 -19.97
CA LEU A 495 -18.78 -14.55 -21.09
C LEU A 495 -17.90 -13.42 -20.57
N THR A 496 -16.72 -13.23 -21.15
CA THR A 496 -15.76 -12.21 -20.68
C THR A 496 -15.21 -11.38 -21.83
N GLY A 497 -14.87 -10.14 -21.53
CA GLY A 497 -14.20 -9.24 -22.48
C GLY A 497 -14.97 -9.05 -23.80
N LYS A 498 -14.34 -9.40 -24.92
CA LYS A 498 -14.88 -9.20 -26.28
C LYS A 498 -16.11 -10.07 -26.60
N ASP A 499 -16.30 -11.15 -25.88
CA ASP A 499 -17.41 -12.08 -26.10
C ASP A 499 -18.71 -11.57 -25.46
N CYS A 500 -18.62 -10.58 -24.58
CA CYS A 500 -19.76 -9.94 -23.94
C CYS A 500 -20.63 -9.19 -24.99
N PRO A 501 -21.96 -9.40 -25.02
CA PRO A 501 -22.85 -8.73 -25.98
C PRO A 501 -22.75 -7.21 -25.94
N HIS A 502 -22.66 -6.62 -24.75
CA HIS A 502 -22.58 -5.18 -24.54
C HIS A 502 -21.23 -4.55 -24.95
N MET A 503 -20.22 -5.35 -25.25
CA MET A 503 -18.89 -4.91 -25.74
C MET A 503 -18.76 -4.96 -27.28
N LYS A 504 -19.77 -5.48 -28.00
CA LYS A 504 -19.73 -5.59 -29.47
C LYS A 504 -19.99 -4.27 -30.19
N GLU A 505 -20.50 -3.25 -29.52
CA GLU A 505 -20.72 -1.92 -30.09
C GLU A 505 -19.40 -1.17 -30.30
N LYS A 506 -19.22 -0.55 -31.47
CA LYS A 506 -17.96 0.14 -31.91
C LYS A 506 -17.50 1.27 -30.98
N SER A 507 -18.37 1.81 -30.14
CA SER A 507 -18.05 2.84 -29.14
C SER A 507 -17.36 2.29 -27.88
N ALA A 508 -17.68 1.06 -27.49
CA ALA A 508 -17.09 0.39 -26.32
C ALA A 508 -15.64 -0.09 -26.57
N LEU A 509 -15.30 -0.39 -27.83
CA LEU A 509 -13.94 -0.84 -28.22
C LEU A 509 -12.84 0.23 -28.10
N LYS A 510 -13.19 1.51 -27.87
CA LYS A 510 -12.21 2.60 -27.68
C LYS A 510 -11.68 2.72 -26.26
N GLN A 511 -12.25 2.00 -25.29
CA GLN A 511 -11.82 2.00 -23.89
C GLN A 511 -11.31 0.61 -23.47
N ASN A 512 -10.05 0.31 -23.71
CA ASN A 512 -9.42 -0.96 -23.32
C ASN A 512 -9.64 -1.34 -21.85
N LYS A 513 -9.64 -0.36 -20.95
CA LYS A 513 -9.89 -0.58 -19.50
C LYS A 513 -11.29 -1.18 -19.21
N VAL A 514 -12.33 -0.76 -19.92
CA VAL A 514 -13.69 -1.28 -19.70
C VAL A 514 -13.82 -2.70 -20.22
N LEU A 515 -13.12 -3.01 -21.30
CA LEU A 515 -13.13 -4.35 -21.91
C LEU A 515 -12.53 -5.41 -20.97
N GLU A 516 -11.50 -5.07 -20.22
CA GLU A 516 -10.83 -5.97 -19.27
C GLU A 516 -11.67 -6.25 -18.00
N LEU A 517 -12.66 -5.42 -17.72
CA LEU A 517 -13.54 -5.52 -16.55
C LEU A 517 -14.95 -5.99 -16.89
N ALA A 518 -15.22 -6.26 -18.18
CA ALA A 518 -16.54 -6.66 -18.66
C ALA A 518 -16.75 -8.17 -18.55
N PHE A 519 -17.90 -8.57 -18.02
CA PHE A 519 -18.38 -9.94 -18.05
C PHE A 519 -19.91 -9.99 -18.19
N SER A 520 -20.44 -11.11 -18.66
CA SER A 520 -21.87 -11.33 -18.84
C SER A 520 -22.27 -12.73 -18.40
N VAL A 521 -23.41 -12.83 -17.77
CA VAL A 521 -24.03 -14.10 -17.41
C VAL A 521 -25.08 -14.42 -18.48
N LEU A 522 -24.87 -15.53 -19.21
CA LEU A 522 -25.84 -16.06 -20.17
C LEU A 522 -26.74 -17.07 -19.45
N TYR A 523 -28.06 -16.89 -19.52
CA TYR A 523 -29.05 -17.74 -18.87
C TYR A 523 -30.27 -18.00 -19.76
N ASP A 524 -31.11 -18.99 -19.39
CA ASP A 524 -32.31 -19.34 -20.15
C ASP A 524 -33.35 -18.21 -20.15
N PRO A 525 -34.05 -17.95 -21.28
CA PRO A 525 -34.04 -18.62 -22.59
C PRO A 525 -33.07 -18.03 -23.64
N ASP A 526 -31.87 -17.68 -23.32
CA ASP A 526 -30.80 -17.00 -24.11
C ASP A 526 -30.71 -15.50 -23.82
N GLU A 527 -31.07 -15.13 -22.60
CA GLU A 527 -30.88 -13.77 -22.09
C GLU A 527 -29.49 -13.59 -21.51
N THR A 528 -29.05 -12.32 -21.42
CA THR A 528 -27.75 -11.96 -20.86
C THR A 528 -27.89 -10.85 -19.83
N LEU A 529 -27.29 -11.06 -18.66
CA LEU A 529 -27.09 -10.03 -17.67
C LEU A 529 -25.64 -9.51 -17.78
N ASN A 530 -25.51 -8.23 -18.06
CA ASN A 530 -24.25 -7.61 -18.46
C ASN A 530 -23.66 -6.75 -17.34
N PHE A 531 -22.37 -6.95 -17.04
CA PHE A 531 -21.67 -6.27 -15.97
C PHE A 531 -20.37 -5.63 -16.45
N VAL A 532 -20.00 -4.53 -15.78
CA VAL A 532 -18.63 -4.00 -15.77
C VAL A 532 -18.23 -3.86 -14.32
N ALA A 533 -17.21 -4.60 -13.92
CA ALA A 533 -16.71 -4.59 -12.56
C ALA A 533 -16.06 -3.23 -12.22
N PRO A 534 -16.14 -2.76 -10.97
CA PRO A 534 -15.53 -1.51 -10.55
C PRO A 534 -14.00 -1.55 -10.63
N ASN A 535 -13.41 -2.70 -10.39
CA ASN A 535 -11.97 -2.93 -10.42
C ASN A 535 -11.63 -4.38 -10.84
N LYS A 536 -10.36 -4.67 -11.03
CA LYS A 536 -9.87 -5.99 -11.45
C LYS A 536 -10.10 -7.06 -10.39
N TYR A 537 -10.03 -6.70 -9.11
CA TYR A 537 -10.28 -7.62 -8.01
C TYR A 537 -11.73 -8.14 -8.04
N GLU A 538 -12.71 -7.25 -8.06
CA GLU A 538 -14.13 -7.63 -8.15
C GLU A 538 -14.44 -8.42 -9.43
N TYR A 539 -13.81 -8.07 -10.55
CA TYR A 539 -13.91 -8.84 -11.78
C TYR A 539 -13.46 -10.29 -11.60
N CYS A 540 -12.28 -10.50 -11.00
CA CYS A 540 -11.76 -11.85 -10.74
C CYS A 540 -12.64 -12.63 -9.76
N ILE A 541 -13.06 -12.01 -8.65
CA ILE A 541 -13.94 -12.63 -7.66
C ILE A 541 -15.23 -13.13 -8.30
N TRP A 542 -15.91 -12.29 -9.08
CA TRP A 542 -17.18 -12.63 -9.68
C TRP A 542 -17.05 -13.65 -10.81
N THR A 543 -16.08 -13.51 -11.69
CA THR A 543 -15.87 -14.47 -12.77
C THR A 543 -15.47 -15.85 -12.25
N ASP A 544 -14.58 -15.92 -11.25
CA ASP A 544 -14.19 -17.18 -10.63
C ASP A 544 -15.34 -17.81 -9.83
N GLY A 545 -16.06 -17.02 -9.01
CA GLY A 545 -17.19 -17.51 -8.23
C GLY A 545 -18.31 -18.05 -9.12
N LEU A 546 -18.63 -17.39 -10.22
CA LEU A 546 -19.61 -17.86 -11.18
C LEU A 546 -19.11 -19.12 -11.92
N CYS A 547 -17.83 -19.21 -12.30
CA CYS A 547 -17.24 -20.42 -12.86
C CYS A 547 -17.33 -21.59 -11.87
N ALA A 548 -17.03 -21.34 -10.58
CA ALA A 548 -17.12 -22.34 -9.54
C ALA A 548 -18.55 -22.87 -9.33
N LEU A 549 -19.58 -21.98 -9.41
CA LEU A 549 -21.00 -22.38 -9.37
C LEU A 549 -21.39 -23.29 -10.53
N LEU A 550 -20.79 -23.07 -11.70
CA LEU A 550 -21.04 -23.86 -12.91
C LEU A 550 -20.17 -25.14 -12.99
N GLY A 551 -19.41 -25.45 -11.94
CA GLY A 551 -18.48 -26.59 -11.93
C GLY A 551 -17.31 -26.44 -12.91
N ARG A 552 -16.96 -25.20 -13.28
CA ARG A 552 -15.83 -24.87 -14.16
C ARG A 552 -14.63 -24.43 -13.35
N GLU A 553 -13.45 -24.50 -13.94
CA GLU A 553 -12.21 -24.03 -13.30
C GLU A 553 -12.20 -22.51 -13.11
N MET A 554 -11.68 -22.08 -11.97
CA MET A 554 -11.38 -20.69 -11.65
C MET A 554 -10.04 -20.32 -12.28
N GLY A 555 -10.05 -19.56 -13.37
CA GLY A 555 -8.85 -19.32 -14.19
C GLY A 555 -8.23 -17.93 -14.05
N SER A 556 -8.69 -17.07 -13.12
CA SER A 556 -8.18 -15.72 -12.99
C SER A 556 -6.73 -15.68 -12.47
N ASP A 557 -6.03 -14.58 -12.75
CA ASP A 557 -4.69 -14.33 -12.22
C ASP A 557 -4.73 -14.24 -10.68
N LEU A 558 -5.82 -13.73 -10.12
CA LEU A 558 -6.04 -13.67 -8.67
C LEU A 558 -6.09 -15.09 -8.07
N THR A 559 -6.87 -16.00 -8.64
CA THR A 559 -6.92 -17.39 -8.15
C THR A 559 -5.57 -18.09 -8.27
N ARG A 560 -4.81 -17.86 -9.34
CA ARG A 560 -3.45 -18.41 -9.46
C ARG A 560 -2.52 -17.89 -8.37
N SER A 561 -2.54 -16.57 -8.13
CA SER A 561 -1.73 -15.94 -7.08
C SER A 561 -2.12 -16.43 -5.68
N ASP A 562 -3.42 -16.51 -5.36
CA ASP A 562 -3.91 -17.03 -4.09
C ASP A 562 -3.51 -18.50 -3.89
N LEU A 563 -3.64 -19.31 -4.94
CA LEU A 563 -3.28 -20.72 -4.93
C LEU A 563 -1.79 -20.90 -4.64
N ASP A 564 -0.92 -20.20 -5.37
CA ASP A 564 0.53 -20.28 -5.16
C ASP A 564 0.93 -19.83 -3.75
N THR A 565 0.30 -18.77 -3.26
CA THR A 565 0.56 -18.25 -1.91
C THR A 565 0.13 -19.24 -0.84
N LEU A 566 -1.11 -19.74 -0.90
CA LEU A 566 -1.67 -20.63 0.11
C LEU A 566 -0.97 -22.00 0.09
N ILE A 567 -0.66 -22.56 -1.09
CA ILE A 567 0.13 -23.80 -1.19
C ILE A 567 1.52 -23.58 -0.58
N SER A 568 2.20 -22.47 -0.91
CA SER A 568 3.51 -22.18 -0.33
C SER A 568 3.46 -22.08 1.19
N MET A 569 2.44 -21.44 1.74
CA MET A 569 2.25 -21.31 3.19
C MET A 569 1.97 -22.67 3.84
N GLU A 570 1.04 -23.45 3.28
CA GLU A 570 0.66 -24.77 3.81
C GLU A 570 1.82 -25.76 3.73
N MET A 571 2.57 -25.76 2.62
CA MET A 571 3.79 -26.55 2.47
C MET A 571 4.82 -26.19 3.54
N LYS A 572 5.08 -24.89 3.76
CA LYS A 572 5.99 -24.44 4.82
C LYS A 572 5.53 -24.88 6.21
N LEU A 573 4.24 -24.80 6.51
CA LEU A 573 3.69 -25.23 7.79
C LEU A 573 3.87 -26.74 8.00
N ARG A 574 3.57 -27.55 6.99
CA ARG A 574 3.70 -29.02 7.08
C ARG A 574 5.15 -29.50 7.10
N LEU A 575 6.08 -28.73 6.56
CA LEU A 575 7.50 -29.04 6.54
C LEU A 575 8.29 -28.39 7.67
N LEU A 576 7.65 -27.61 8.56
CA LEU A 576 8.32 -26.86 9.63
C LEU A 576 9.15 -27.77 10.55
N ASP A 577 8.61 -28.93 10.92
CA ASP A 577 9.28 -29.90 11.79
C ASP A 577 10.39 -30.69 11.07
N LEU A 578 10.49 -30.55 9.75
CA LEU A 578 11.49 -31.22 8.90
C LEU A 578 12.61 -30.30 8.47
N GLU A 579 12.66 -29.08 8.99
CA GLU A 579 13.72 -28.12 8.67
C GLU A 579 15.09 -28.70 9.02
N ASN A 580 16.01 -28.73 8.05
CA ASN A 580 17.35 -29.35 8.12
C ASN A 580 17.36 -30.90 8.23
N ILE A 581 16.26 -31.60 7.99
CA ILE A 581 16.20 -33.05 7.88
C ILE A 581 16.21 -33.42 6.38
N THR A 582 17.13 -34.28 5.97
CA THR A 582 17.15 -34.80 4.60
C THR A 582 15.94 -35.68 4.34
N ILE A 583 15.09 -35.28 3.36
CA ILE A 583 13.90 -36.03 2.99
C ILE A 583 14.32 -37.20 2.10
N PRO A 584 14.01 -38.47 2.48
CA PRO A 584 14.37 -39.63 1.67
C PRO A 584 13.58 -39.67 0.35
N GLU A 585 14.21 -40.07 -0.73
CA GLU A 585 13.59 -40.17 -2.06
C GLU A 585 12.49 -41.25 -2.15
N ALA A 586 12.52 -42.23 -1.24
CA ALA A 586 11.55 -43.31 -1.18
C ALA A 586 11.05 -43.53 0.25
N PRO A 587 9.78 -43.92 0.43
CA PRO A 587 9.27 -44.25 1.77
C PRO A 587 10.06 -45.40 2.40
N PRO A 588 10.26 -45.37 3.73
CA PRO A 588 10.95 -46.47 4.42
C PRO A 588 10.24 -47.80 4.18
N PRO A 589 11.01 -48.91 4.07
CA PRO A 589 10.42 -50.21 3.84
C PRO A 589 9.43 -50.56 4.96
N VAL A 590 8.31 -51.11 4.59
CA VAL A 590 7.31 -51.57 5.56
C VAL A 590 7.96 -52.57 6.50
N PRO A 591 7.86 -52.39 7.83
CA PRO A 591 8.41 -53.35 8.78
C PRO A 591 7.86 -54.76 8.54
N LYS A 592 8.71 -55.75 8.66
CA LYS A 592 8.23 -57.14 8.60
C LYS A 592 7.20 -57.39 9.69
N GLU A 593 6.19 -58.20 9.37
CA GLU A 593 5.21 -58.62 10.36
C GLU A 593 5.91 -59.21 11.62
N PRO A 594 5.46 -58.79 12.82
CA PRO A 594 6.03 -59.32 14.04
C PRO A 594 5.74 -60.84 14.13
N SER A 595 6.68 -61.59 14.63
CA SER A 595 6.60 -63.06 14.76
C SER A 595 5.48 -63.53 15.69
N SER A 596 4.90 -62.66 16.49
CA SER A 596 3.72 -62.89 17.29
C SER A 596 2.99 -61.56 17.58
N TYR A 597 1.65 -61.61 17.62
CA TYR A 597 0.79 -60.46 17.92
C TYR A 597 0.42 -60.34 19.43
N ASN A 598 1.11 -61.08 20.30
CA ASN A 598 0.95 -60.96 21.74
C ASN A 598 1.68 -59.73 22.30
N PHE A 599 1.09 -58.55 22.13
CA PHE A 599 1.60 -57.30 22.68
C PHE A 599 1.00 -57.07 24.08
N THR A 600 1.85 -57.12 25.11
CA THR A 600 1.49 -56.57 26.43
C THR A 600 1.84 -55.08 26.46
N TYR A 601 0.84 -54.23 26.41
CA TYR A 601 1.01 -52.80 26.59
C TYR A 601 1.28 -52.46 28.08
N ASN A 602 2.50 -52.65 28.54
CA ASN A 602 2.93 -52.10 29.82
C ASN A 602 3.41 -50.66 29.62
N TYR A 603 2.43 -49.74 29.64
CA TYR A 603 2.76 -48.34 29.71
C TYR A 603 3.24 -48.01 31.12
N LYS A 604 4.55 -47.91 31.31
CA LYS A 604 5.14 -47.22 32.47
C LYS A 604 5.32 -45.78 32.06
N PRO A 605 4.57 -44.78 32.62
CA PRO A 605 4.87 -43.41 32.40
C PRO A 605 6.26 -43.15 33.01
N SER A 606 7.25 -42.76 32.18
CA SER A 606 8.52 -42.20 32.65
C SER A 606 8.21 -40.83 33.23
N ILE A 607 8.23 -40.73 34.53
CA ILE A 607 8.32 -39.47 35.26
C ILE A 607 9.74 -38.96 35.06
N ALA A 608 9.90 -37.88 34.34
CA ALA A 608 11.06 -36.98 34.38
C ALA A 608 10.56 -35.53 34.36
#